data_bb217e80eb0712c399cc1e1585a5738d
#
_entry.id   bb217e80eb0712c399cc1e1585a5738d
#
_cell.length_a   1.000
_cell.length_b   1.000
_cell.length_c   1.000
_cell.angle_alpha   90.00
_cell.angle_beta   90.00
_cell.angle_gamma   90.00
#
_symmetry.space_group_name_H-M   'P 1'
#
loop_
_entity.id
_entity.type
_entity.pdbx_description
1 polymer ?
#
loop_
_entity_poly.entity_id
_entity_poly.type
_entity_poly.pdbx_seq_one_letter_code
_entity_poly.pdbx_strand_id
1 'polypeptide(L)'
;GLVGSEMCIRDRCMGRSHGIHAEPTTFGLKLASFYEEFKRNRNRLSYAIDDVSTCAISGAVGTFANINPNVEKHVAKKLSLKVEPISTQVIPRDRHAFYFSVLGIIAGSIERVAIEIRHLQRTEVYELQEFFSKKQKGSSAMPHKKNPILSENLTGLARMVRSVVTPALENISLWHERDISHSSVERNIGPNACLLYTSPSPRDLYR
;
A
#
# COMPACT_ATOMS: atom_id res chain seq x y z
N GLY A 1 -11.24 12.51 -13.07
CA GLY A 1 -10.30 13.59 -12.83
C GLY A 1 -10.74 14.44 -11.68
N LEU A 2 -9.84 14.76 -10.79
CA LEU A 2 -9.99 15.95 -9.95
C LEU A 2 -9.98 17.13 -10.93
N VAL A 3 -11.14 17.53 -11.39
CA VAL A 3 -11.33 18.81 -12.05
C VAL A 3 -11.40 19.85 -10.93
N GLY A 4 -10.32 19.99 -10.19
CA GLY A 4 -10.03 21.19 -9.48
C GLY A 4 -9.41 22.12 -10.49
N SER A 5 -10.15 23.07 -10.99
CA SER A 5 -9.56 24.24 -11.58
C SER A 5 -8.45 24.76 -10.65
N GLU A 6 -7.46 25.47 -11.17
CA GLU A 6 -6.44 26.14 -10.34
C GLU A 6 -7.06 26.97 -9.19
N MET A 7 -8.32 27.35 -9.32
CA MET A 7 -9.13 27.99 -8.30
C MET A 7 -9.21 27.15 -7.02
N CYS A 8 -9.57 25.87 -7.06
CA CYS A 8 -9.75 25.03 -5.87
C CYS A 8 -8.48 24.85 -5.03
N ILE A 9 -7.31 24.86 -5.66
CA ILE A 9 -6.03 24.76 -4.95
C ILE A 9 -5.73 26.02 -4.14
N ARG A 10 -6.18 27.18 -4.61
CA ARG A 10 -5.99 28.49 -3.95
C ARG A 10 -7.11 28.86 -2.99
N ASP A 11 -8.22 28.11 -3.05
CA ASP A 11 -9.37 28.40 -2.20
C ASP A 11 -9.00 28.24 -0.72
N ARG A 12 -9.46 29.20 0.07
CA ARG A 12 -9.31 29.14 1.51
C ARG A 12 -10.24 28.09 2.08
N CYS A 13 -9.72 27.32 3.01
CA CYS A 13 -10.50 26.38 3.80
C CYS A 13 -10.16 26.55 5.29
N MET A 14 -11.00 26.03 6.13
CA MET A 14 -10.75 26.07 7.56
C MET A 14 -9.75 24.98 7.95
N GLY A 15 -8.63 25.39 8.54
CA GLY A 15 -7.73 24.47 9.25
C GLY A 15 -8.39 24.05 10.57
N ARG A 16 -8.38 22.72 10.83
CA ARG A 16 -8.94 22.15 12.06
C ARG A 16 -7.90 21.35 12.80
N SER A 17 -7.80 21.58 14.10
CA SER A 17 -7.06 20.71 15.02
C SER A 17 -8.05 20.14 16.04
N HIS A 18 -7.94 18.86 16.36
CA HIS A 18 -8.87 18.15 17.25
C HIS A 18 -10.35 18.21 16.80
N GLY A 19 -10.60 18.44 15.49
CA GLY A 19 -11.94 18.63 14.95
C GLY A 19 -12.51 20.04 15.13
N ILE A 20 -11.78 20.95 15.78
CA ILE A 20 -12.19 22.33 16.08
C ILE A 20 -11.53 23.31 15.10
N HIS A 21 -12.21 24.37 14.75
CA HIS A 21 -11.67 25.44 13.93
C HIS A 21 -10.42 26.05 14.57
N ALA A 22 -9.34 26.11 13.83
CA ALA A 22 -8.09 26.74 14.23
C ALA A 22 -7.84 28.00 13.37
N GLU A 23 -7.12 27.86 12.28
CA GLU A 23 -6.73 28.98 11.43
C GLU A 23 -7.12 28.73 9.97
N PRO A 24 -7.39 29.80 9.18
CA PRO A 24 -7.57 29.65 7.74
C PRO A 24 -6.32 29.06 7.06
N THR A 25 -6.55 28.17 6.14
CA THR A 25 -5.50 27.55 5.31
C THR A 25 -5.97 27.50 3.87
N THR A 26 -5.26 26.79 3.01
CA THR A 26 -5.69 26.50 1.65
C THR A 26 -5.79 25.00 1.41
N PHE A 27 -6.67 24.60 0.54
CA PHE A 27 -6.77 23.19 0.14
C PHE A 27 -5.47 22.70 -0.50
N GLY A 28 -4.77 23.59 -1.26
CA GLY A 28 -3.46 23.31 -1.82
C GLY A 28 -2.41 22.93 -0.78
N LEU A 29 -2.39 23.59 0.38
CA LEU A 29 -1.45 23.26 1.45
C LEU A 29 -1.74 21.88 2.05
N LYS A 30 -3.02 21.50 2.20
CA LYS A 30 -3.39 20.13 2.59
C LYS A 30 -2.89 19.10 1.58
N LEU A 31 -3.09 19.34 0.28
CA LEU A 31 -2.61 18.46 -0.80
C LEU A 31 -1.09 18.39 -0.84
N ALA A 32 -0.37 19.48 -0.62
CA ALA A 32 1.09 19.51 -0.57
C ALA A 32 1.65 18.62 0.55
N SER A 33 0.98 18.58 1.71
CA SER A 33 1.33 17.66 2.80
C SER A 33 1.25 16.20 2.36
N PHE A 34 0.16 15.81 1.68
CA PHE A 34 0.01 14.45 1.14
C PHE A 34 1.02 14.16 0.04
N TYR A 35 1.25 15.10 -0.87
CA TYR A 35 2.25 14.96 -1.94
C TYR A 35 3.63 14.62 -1.38
N GLU A 36 4.12 15.36 -0.40
CA GLU A 36 5.42 15.10 0.23
C GLU A 36 5.45 13.75 0.98
N GLU A 37 4.35 13.32 1.56
CA GLU A 37 4.22 12.00 2.18
C GLU A 37 4.33 10.88 1.13
N PHE A 38 3.60 10.98 0.02
CA PHE A 38 3.66 9.99 -1.07
C PHE A 38 5.02 9.99 -1.79
N LYS A 39 5.68 11.13 -1.90
CA LYS A 39 7.05 11.21 -2.41
C LYS A 39 8.03 10.40 -1.54
N ARG A 40 7.93 10.53 -0.21
CA ARG A 40 8.71 9.68 0.70
C ARG A 40 8.35 8.21 0.58
N ASN A 41 7.06 7.89 0.42
CA ASN A 41 6.60 6.52 0.24
C ASN A 41 7.11 5.89 -1.05
N ARG A 42 7.17 6.65 -2.13
CA ARG A 42 7.79 6.18 -3.39
C ARG A 42 9.25 5.79 -3.19
N ASN A 43 10.01 6.60 -2.46
CA ASN A 43 11.42 6.29 -2.18
C ASN A 43 11.56 5.03 -1.29
N ARG A 44 10.71 4.88 -0.25
CA ARG A 44 10.67 3.67 0.58
C ARG A 44 10.36 2.43 -0.24
N LEU A 45 9.37 2.53 -1.12
CA LEU A 45 8.97 1.42 -1.99
C LEU A 45 10.08 1.03 -2.96
N SER A 46 10.74 2.02 -3.59
CA SER A 46 11.88 1.76 -4.48
C SER A 46 13.00 1.03 -3.75
N TYR A 47 13.33 1.47 -2.53
CA TYR A 47 14.34 0.81 -1.72
C TYR A 47 13.92 -0.62 -1.32
N ALA A 48 12.68 -0.81 -0.91
CA ALA A 48 12.17 -2.13 -0.52
C ALA A 48 12.13 -3.11 -1.70
N ILE A 49 11.79 -2.64 -2.90
CA ILE A 49 11.83 -3.45 -4.13
C ILE A 49 13.27 -3.86 -4.43
N ASP A 50 14.22 -2.93 -4.35
CA ASP A 50 15.64 -3.21 -4.59
C ASP A 50 16.20 -4.21 -3.56
N ASP A 51 15.79 -4.09 -2.30
CA ASP A 51 16.23 -4.97 -1.22
C ASP A 51 15.65 -6.38 -1.33
N VAL A 52 14.37 -6.54 -1.67
CA VAL A 52 13.73 -7.85 -1.81
C VAL A 52 14.06 -8.55 -3.14
N SER A 53 14.61 -7.82 -4.12
CA SER A 53 14.93 -8.35 -5.45
C SER A 53 16.20 -9.19 -5.45
N THR A 54 16.19 -10.29 -4.71
CA THR A 54 17.28 -11.27 -4.60
C THR A 54 16.81 -12.66 -5.02
N CYS A 55 17.74 -13.52 -5.38
CA CYS A 55 17.48 -14.95 -5.59
C CYS A 55 18.56 -15.81 -4.94
N ALA A 56 18.19 -17.01 -4.54
CA ALA A 56 19.10 -18.03 -4.04
C ALA A 56 18.76 -19.39 -4.64
N ILE A 57 19.76 -20.09 -5.17
CA ILE A 57 19.68 -21.46 -5.68
C ILE A 57 20.90 -22.21 -5.14
N SER A 58 21.08 -22.19 -3.84
CA SER A 58 22.28 -22.70 -3.16
C SER A 58 22.11 -24.11 -2.58
N GLY A 59 20.98 -24.76 -2.83
CA GLY A 59 20.69 -26.13 -2.37
C GLY A 59 20.00 -26.19 -1.01
N ALA A 60 19.91 -27.39 -0.45
CA ALA A 60 19.08 -27.69 0.72
C ALA A 60 19.47 -26.92 2.00
N VAL A 61 20.71 -26.51 2.12
CA VAL A 61 21.27 -25.81 3.30
C VAL A 61 22.21 -24.66 2.92
N GLY A 62 22.18 -24.21 1.67
CA GLY A 62 22.99 -23.08 1.22
C GLY A 62 24.44 -23.37 0.86
N THR A 63 24.83 -24.64 0.76
CA THR A 63 26.24 -25.05 0.58
C THR A 63 26.66 -25.33 -0.86
N PHE A 64 25.76 -25.23 -1.83
CA PHE A 64 25.99 -25.57 -3.23
C PHE A 64 26.47 -27.00 -3.46
N ALA A 65 26.13 -27.95 -2.57
CA ALA A 65 26.63 -29.33 -2.62
C ALA A 65 26.33 -30.05 -3.95
N ASN A 66 25.19 -29.75 -4.58
CA ASN A 66 24.70 -30.43 -5.79
C ASN A 66 24.48 -29.49 -7.00
N ILE A 67 24.88 -28.21 -6.91
CA ILE A 67 24.69 -27.25 -7.97
C ILE A 67 25.88 -26.30 -8.06
N ASN A 68 26.26 -25.95 -9.28
CA ASN A 68 27.35 -24.99 -9.49
C ASN A 68 26.86 -23.55 -9.20
N PRO A 69 27.60 -22.75 -8.43
CA PRO A 69 27.25 -21.34 -8.16
C PRO A 69 27.03 -20.46 -9.40
N ASN A 70 27.62 -20.85 -10.54
CA ASN A 70 27.40 -20.13 -11.81
C ASN A 70 25.95 -20.24 -12.31
N VAL A 71 25.22 -21.30 -11.93
CA VAL A 71 23.80 -21.46 -12.27
C VAL A 71 22.98 -20.35 -11.58
N GLU A 72 23.22 -20.13 -10.30
CA GLU A 72 22.55 -19.07 -9.53
C GLU A 72 22.83 -17.68 -10.15
N LYS A 73 24.10 -17.39 -10.44
CA LYS A 73 24.49 -16.13 -11.10
C LYS A 73 23.80 -15.95 -12.46
N HIS A 74 23.70 -17.03 -13.24
CA HIS A 74 23.03 -17.00 -14.54
C HIS A 74 21.53 -16.70 -14.39
N VAL A 75 20.86 -17.39 -13.49
CA VAL A 75 19.43 -17.18 -13.20
C VAL A 75 19.16 -15.77 -12.68
N ALA A 76 19.95 -15.31 -11.71
CA ALA A 76 19.84 -13.95 -11.17
C ALA A 76 19.94 -12.91 -12.30
N LYS A 77 20.95 -13.02 -13.16
CA LYS A 77 21.13 -12.14 -14.33
C LYS A 77 19.92 -12.19 -15.27
N LYS A 78 19.39 -13.37 -15.57
CA LYS A 78 18.22 -13.54 -16.46
C LYS A 78 16.95 -12.93 -15.91
N LEU A 79 16.75 -12.98 -14.60
CA LEU A 79 15.57 -12.43 -13.91
C LEU A 79 15.77 -10.98 -13.43
N SER A 80 16.93 -10.37 -13.71
CA SER A 80 17.29 -9.04 -13.19
C SER A 80 17.22 -8.96 -11.67
N LEU A 81 17.64 -10.03 -10.99
CA LEU A 81 17.73 -10.14 -9.53
C LEU A 81 19.19 -10.08 -9.09
N LYS A 82 19.42 -9.74 -7.83
CA LYS A 82 20.71 -9.89 -7.16
C LYS A 82 20.87 -11.32 -6.65
N VAL A 83 22.09 -11.80 -6.57
CA VAL A 83 22.39 -13.04 -5.85
C VAL A 83 22.36 -12.73 -4.35
N GLU A 84 21.65 -13.54 -3.57
CA GLU A 84 21.69 -13.45 -2.11
C GLU A 84 23.10 -13.83 -1.65
N PRO A 85 23.82 -12.96 -0.91
CA PRO A 85 25.21 -13.23 -0.53
C PRO A 85 25.40 -14.53 0.25
N ILE A 86 24.51 -14.77 1.21
CA ILE A 86 24.47 -16.00 2.01
C ILE A 86 23.01 -16.34 2.30
N SER A 87 22.61 -17.53 1.93
CA SER A 87 21.30 -18.07 2.26
C SER A 87 21.43 -19.48 2.87
N THR A 88 20.39 -19.91 3.52
CA THR A 88 20.17 -21.31 3.87
C THR A 88 19.42 -22.00 2.72
N GLN A 89 18.41 -22.82 2.98
CA GLN A 89 17.52 -23.29 1.92
C GLN A 89 16.65 -22.13 1.35
N VAL A 90 16.47 -21.08 2.11
CA VAL A 90 15.62 -19.94 1.76
C VAL A 90 16.38 -18.62 1.94
N ILE A 91 15.93 -17.61 1.22
CA ILE A 91 16.36 -16.22 1.45
C ILE A 91 15.85 -15.77 2.82
N PRO A 92 16.66 -15.05 3.62
CA PRO A 92 16.23 -14.46 4.89
C PRO A 92 14.95 -13.62 4.76
N ARG A 93 14.04 -13.76 5.71
CA ARG A 93 12.69 -13.16 5.61
C ARG A 93 12.60 -11.71 6.09
N ASP A 94 13.66 -11.16 6.65
CA ASP A 94 13.76 -9.73 6.98
C ASP A 94 13.51 -8.84 5.76
N ARG A 95 14.01 -9.20 4.58
CA ARG A 95 13.76 -8.49 3.31
C ARG A 95 12.27 -8.45 2.96
N HIS A 96 11.59 -9.60 3.09
CA HIS A 96 10.16 -9.71 2.85
C HIS A 96 9.35 -8.94 3.89
N ALA A 97 9.73 -9.04 5.16
CA ALA A 97 9.10 -8.29 6.25
C ALA A 97 9.23 -6.78 6.05
N PHE A 98 10.41 -6.32 5.62
CA PHE A 98 10.62 -4.92 5.27
C PHE A 98 9.72 -4.48 4.12
N TYR A 99 9.63 -5.25 3.04
CA TYR A 99 8.75 -4.97 1.91
C TYR A 99 7.28 -4.84 2.35
N PHE A 100 6.74 -5.81 3.08
CA PHE A 100 5.37 -5.76 3.59
C PHE A 100 5.14 -4.61 4.58
N SER A 101 6.13 -4.25 5.38
CA SER A 101 6.07 -3.10 6.28
C SER A 101 5.93 -1.79 5.50
N VAL A 102 6.67 -1.64 4.40
CA VAL A 102 6.55 -0.47 3.53
C VAL A 102 5.17 -0.42 2.87
N LEU A 103 4.61 -1.55 2.42
CA LEU A 103 3.23 -1.61 1.92
C LEU A 103 2.23 -1.17 2.99
N GLY A 104 2.43 -1.59 4.24
CA GLY A 104 1.60 -1.17 5.37
C GLY A 104 1.65 0.34 5.62
N ILE A 105 2.83 0.96 5.51
CA ILE A 105 3.00 2.41 5.62
C ILE A 105 2.27 3.14 4.49
N ILE A 106 2.40 2.66 3.25
CA ILE A 106 1.71 3.25 2.09
C ILE A 106 0.19 3.15 2.27
N ALA A 107 -0.31 1.99 2.71
CA ALA A 107 -1.72 1.80 3.01
C ALA A 107 -2.23 2.77 4.08
N GLY A 108 -1.43 3.04 5.12
CA GLY A 108 -1.74 4.07 6.12
C GLY A 108 -1.83 5.47 5.54
N SER A 109 -0.95 5.82 4.61
CA SER A 109 -0.99 7.11 3.91
C SER A 109 -2.23 7.25 3.01
N ILE A 110 -2.61 6.17 2.31
CA ILE A 110 -3.84 6.14 1.50
C ILE A 110 -5.07 6.33 2.41
N GLU A 111 -5.12 5.61 3.53
CA GLU A 111 -6.21 5.76 4.50
C GLU A 111 -6.28 7.18 5.06
N ARG A 112 -5.15 7.82 5.34
CA ARG A 112 -5.09 9.21 5.81
C ARG A 112 -5.77 10.17 4.84
N VAL A 113 -5.50 10.04 3.54
CA VAL A 113 -6.17 10.85 2.49
C VAL A 113 -7.67 10.53 2.45
N ALA A 114 -8.02 9.24 2.47
CA ALA A 114 -9.41 8.81 2.43
C ALA A 114 -10.21 9.34 3.64
N ILE A 115 -9.64 9.34 4.82
CA ILE A 115 -10.24 9.88 6.04
C ILE A 115 -10.45 11.38 5.91
N GLU A 116 -9.46 12.14 5.42
CA GLU A 116 -9.61 13.58 5.20
C GLU A 116 -10.76 13.88 4.24
N ILE A 117 -10.85 13.17 3.12
CA ILE A 117 -11.96 13.32 2.15
C ILE A 117 -13.31 13.06 2.84
N ARG A 118 -13.41 11.99 3.61
CA ARG A 118 -14.64 11.64 4.35
C ARG A 118 -15.02 12.70 5.35
N HIS A 119 -14.04 13.25 6.07
CA HIS A 119 -14.29 14.34 7.04
C HIS A 119 -14.77 15.62 6.35
N LEU A 120 -14.20 15.98 5.21
CA LEU A 120 -14.59 17.19 4.47
C LEU A 120 -15.93 17.02 3.75
N GLN A 121 -16.38 15.78 3.50
CA GLN A 121 -17.67 15.48 2.86
C GLN A 121 -18.82 15.35 3.87
N ARG A 122 -18.57 15.40 5.17
CA ARG A 122 -19.66 15.37 6.17
C ARG A 122 -20.67 16.46 5.95
N THR A 123 -21.93 16.18 6.24
CA THR A 123 -23.05 17.13 6.06
C THR A 123 -22.81 18.49 6.71
N GLU A 124 -22.21 18.50 7.91
CA GLU A 124 -21.94 19.70 8.70
C GLU A 124 -20.72 20.50 8.20
N VAL A 125 -19.85 19.88 7.38
CA VAL A 125 -18.64 20.50 6.84
C VAL A 125 -18.82 20.84 5.36
N TYR A 126 -19.06 19.84 4.54
CA TYR A 126 -19.36 19.89 3.12
C TYR A 126 -18.41 20.77 2.28
N GLU A 127 -17.12 20.74 2.61
CA GLU A 127 -16.06 21.49 1.90
C GLU A 127 -15.52 20.71 0.68
N LEU A 128 -15.79 19.40 0.62
CA LEU A 128 -15.38 18.51 -0.48
C LEU A 128 -16.47 17.49 -0.76
N GLN A 129 -16.54 17.03 -2.01
CA GLN A 129 -17.41 15.93 -2.41
C GLN A 129 -16.69 15.02 -3.40
N GLU A 130 -16.77 13.71 -3.21
CA GLU A 130 -16.33 12.76 -4.24
C GLU A 130 -17.12 12.93 -5.52
N PHE A 131 -16.45 12.62 -6.64
CA PHE A 131 -17.12 12.64 -7.92
C PHE A 131 -18.27 11.63 -7.94
N PHE A 132 -19.46 12.14 -8.25
CA PHE A 132 -20.66 11.34 -8.35
C PHE A 132 -21.16 11.37 -9.82
N SER A 133 -21.11 10.20 -10.49
CA SER A 133 -21.53 10.14 -11.90
C SER A 133 -23.04 10.30 -12.03
N LYS A 134 -23.50 10.84 -13.18
CA LYS A 134 -24.94 11.02 -13.46
C LYS A 134 -25.72 9.70 -13.46
N LYS A 135 -25.04 8.57 -13.69
CA LYS A 135 -25.63 7.22 -13.71
C LYS A 135 -25.54 6.50 -12.36
N GLN A 136 -24.76 7.04 -11.44
CA GLN A 136 -24.58 6.46 -10.12
C GLN A 136 -25.81 6.76 -9.26
N LYS A 137 -26.44 5.72 -8.73
CA LYS A 137 -27.51 5.89 -7.75
C LYS A 137 -26.91 6.11 -6.37
N GLY A 138 -27.52 6.98 -5.59
CA GLY A 138 -27.23 7.14 -4.16
C GLY A 138 -27.65 5.89 -3.37
N SER A 139 -28.06 6.10 -2.11
CA SER A 139 -28.69 5.03 -1.36
C SER A 139 -29.99 4.57 -2.02
N SER A 140 -30.32 3.27 -1.92
CA SER A 140 -31.59 2.73 -2.42
C SER A 140 -32.82 3.40 -1.79
N ALA A 141 -32.72 3.82 -0.53
CA ALA A 141 -33.79 4.51 0.19
C ALA A 141 -33.78 6.04 0.04
N MET A 142 -32.60 6.61 -0.25
CA MET A 142 -32.39 8.06 -0.33
C MET A 142 -31.52 8.40 -1.56
N PRO A 143 -32.12 8.57 -2.75
CA PRO A 143 -31.37 8.79 -4.00
C PRO A 143 -30.48 10.04 -4.00
N HIS A 144 -30.83 11.04 -3.21
CA HIS A 144 -30.06 12.29 -3.05
C HIS A 144 -28.80 12.13 -2.17
N LYS A 145 -28.68 11.04 -1.40
CA LYS A 145 -27.59 10.81 -0.47
C LYS A 145 -26.34 10.34 -1.21
N LYS A 146 -25.34 11.20 -1.30
CA LYS A 146 -24.07 10.93 -1.98
C LYS A 146 -23.03 10.49 -0.95
N ASN A 147 -22.88 9.20 -0.76
CA ASN A 147 -21.90 8.64 0.16
C ASN A 147 -20.48 8.68 -0.45
N PRO A 148 -19.41 8.88 0.36
CA PRO A 148 -18.01 8.81 -0.07
C PRO A 148 -17.55 7.34 -0.21
N ILE A 149 -18.17 6.58 -1.14
CA ILE A 149 -18.01 5.11 -1.24
C ILE A 149 -16.57 4.74 -1.55
N LEU A 150 -15.88 5.49 -2.40
CA LEU A 150 -14.49 5.22 -2.75
C LEU A 150 -13.58 5.37 -1.52
N SER A 151 -13.70 6.46 -0.79
CA SER A 151 -12.91 6.70 0.42
C SER A 151 -13.25 5.72 1.55
N GLU A 152 -14.51 5.28 1.66
CA GLU A 152 -14.91 4.23 2.59
C GLU A 152 -14.23 2.90 2.24
N ASN A 153 -14.25 2.49 0.97
CA ASN A 153 -13.58 1.28 0.50
C ASN A 153 -12.06 1.36 0.72
N LEU A 154 -11.42 2.48 0.37
CA LEU A 154 -9.98 2.66 0.59
C LEU A 154 -9.61 2.55 2.07
N THR A 155 -10.42 3.10 2.98
CA THR A 155 -10.21 2.96 4.43
C THR A 155 -10.28 1.50 4.87
N GLY A 156 -11.23 0.73 4.34
CA GLY A 156 -11.37 -0.71 4.63
C GLY A 156 -10.21 -1.53 4.08
N LEU A 157 -9.88 -1.33 2.80
CA LEU A 157 -8.79 -2.05 2.12
C LEU A 157 -7.41 -1.76 2.74
N ALA A 158 -7.17 -0.54 3.17
CA ALA A 158 -5.93 -0.17 3.85
C ALA A 158 -5.70 -0.98 5.13
N ARG A 159 -6.76 -1.29 5.88
CA ARG A 159 -6.67 -2.16 7.07
C ARG A 159 -6.26 -3.59 6.68
N MET A 160 -6.80 -4.11 5.59
CA MET A 160 -6.46 -5.44 5.09
C MET A 160 -4.99 -5.50 4.65
N VAL A 161 -4.49 -4.47 3.96
CA VAL A 161 -3.06 -4.40 3.59
C VAL A 161 -2.18 -4.33 4.84
N ARG A 162 -2.55 -3.56 5.86
CA ARG A 162 -1.77 -3.51 7.10
C ARG A 162 -1.78 -4.82 7.89
N SER A 163 -2.83 -5.64 7.77
CA SER A 163 -2.91 -6.91 8.48
C SER A 163 -1.84 -7.92 8.08
N VAL A 164 -1.20 -7.75 6.90
CA VAL A 164 -0.14 -8.65 6.46
C VAL A 164 1.23 -8.36 7.10
N VAL A 165 1.39 -7.21 7.75
CA VAL A 165 2.67 -6.76 8.31
C VAL A 165 3.12 -7.64 9.47
N THR A 166 2.24 -7.88 10.44
CA THR A 166 2.56 -8.69 11.61
C THR A 166 3.01 -10.11 11.23
N PRO A 167 2.24 -10.89 10.45
CA PRO A 167 2.69 -12.22 10.06
C PRO A 167 3.95 -12.22 9.20
N ALA A 168 4.21 -11.16 8.43
CA ALA A 168 5.47 -11.02 7.69
C ALA A 168 6.67 -10.82 8.63
N LEU A 169 6.51 -10.05 9.71
CA LEU A 169 7.54 -9.88 10.74
C LEU A 169 7.77 -11.17 11.53
N GLU A 170 6.72 -11.91 11.84
CA GLU A 170 6.82 -13.20 12.54
C GLU A 170 7.58 -14.26 11.71
N ASN A 171 7.52 -14.17 10.38
CA ASN A 171 8.24 -15.05 9.47
C ASN A 171 9.77 -14.85 9.46
N ILE A 172 10.30 -13.81 10.10
CA ILE A 172 11.75 -13.62 10.25
C ILE A 172 12.34 -14.74 11.11
N SER A 173 11.62 -15.16 12.15
CA SER A 173 12.00 -16.27 13.01
C SER A 173 11.85 -17.60 12.26
N LEU A 174 12.96 -18.27 12.04
CA LEU A 174 13.03 -19.51 11.28
C LEU A 174 13.82 -20.57 12.06
N TRP A 175 13.35 -21.81 12.04
CA TRP A 175 14.08 -22.91 12.65
C TRP A 175 15.14 -23.45 11.68
N HIS A 176 16.40 -23.40 12.12
CA HIS A 176 17.54 -23.90 11.38
C HIS A 176 17.60 -23.34 9.95
N GLU A 177 17.90 -24.17 8.98
CA GLU A 177 18.04 -23.81 7.57
C GLU A 177 16.71 -23.75 6.82
N ARG A 178 15.63 -24.30 7.39
CA ARG A 178 14.28 -24.29 6.83
C ARG A 178 13.22 -24.62 7.87
N ASP A 179 12.14 -23.87 7.85
CA ASP A 179 10.88 -24.18 8.49
C ASP A 179 9.74 -23.97 7.49
N ILE A 180 8.71 -24.79 7.52
CA ILE A 180 7.56 -24.69 6.61
C ILE A 180 6.50 -23.69 7.10
N SER A 181 6.54 -23.24 8.35
CA SER A 181 5.56 -22.33 8.94
C SER A 181 5.38 -21.05 8.16
N HIS A 182 6.48 -20.41 7.73
CA HIS A 182 6.43 -19.19 6.91
C HIS A 182 5.74 -19.42 5.56
N SER A 183 5.87 -20.59 4.94
CA SER A 183 5.27 -20.90 3.64
C SER A 183 3.74 -20.87 3.69
N SER A 184 3.15 -21.36 4.78
CA SER A 184 1.70 -21.32 5.00
C SER A 184 1.19 -19.88 5.09
N VAL A 185 1.95 -19.00 5.72
CA VAL A 185 1.65 -17.56 5.86
C VAL A 185 1.81 -16.84 4.53
N GLU A 186 2.95 -17.04 3.85
CA GLU A 186 3.29 -16.33 2.60
C GLU A 186 2.32 -16.60 1.46
N ARG A 187 1.74 -17.81 1.40
CA ARG A 187 0.69 -18.16 0.43
C ARG A 187 -0.56 -17.29 0.55
N ASN A 188 -0.80 -16.72 1.72
CA ASN A 188 -1.94 -15.85 1.98
C ASN A 188 -1.57 -14.37 1.93
N ILE A 189 -0.52 -13.94 2.63
CA ILE A 189 -0.20 -12.51 2.76
C ILE A 189 0.26 -11.90 1.44
N GLY A 190 1.05 -12.61 0.63
CA GLY A 190 1.53 -12.12 -0.65
C GLY A 190 0.40 -11.87 -1.64
N PRO A 191 -0.40 -12.89 -2.02
CA PRO A 191 -1.54 -12.69 -2.92
C PRO A 191 -2.54 -11.66 -2.41
N ASN A 192 -2.88 -11.69 -1.12
CA ASN A 192 -3.84 -10.76 -0.55
C ASN A 192 -3.35 -9.31 -0.65
N ALA A 193 -2.10 -9.02 -0.32
CA ALA A 193 -1.54 -7.69 -0.48
C ALA A 193 -1.58 -7.23 -1.94
N CYS A 194 -1.20 -8.09 -2.90
CA CYS A 194 -1.23 -7.77 -4.32
C CYS A 194 -2.64 -7.55 -4.86
N LEU A 195 -3.59 -8.42 -4.52
CA LEU A 195 -4.99 -8.32 -4.96
C LEU A 195 -5.65 -7.03 -4.44
N LEU A 196 -5.36 -6.62 -3.21
CA LEU A 196 -5.91 -5.41 -2.63
C LEU A 196 -5.38 -4.15 -3.31
N TYR A 197 -4.11 -4.15 -3.76
CA TYR A 197 -3.54 -3.05 -4.54
C TYR A 197 -4.07 -2.99 -5.98
N THR A 198 -4.47 -4.13 -6.53
CA THR A 198 -4.97 -4.26 -7.91
C THR A 198 -6.49 -4.36 -7.97
N SER A 199 -7.19 -4.26 -6.84
CA SER A 199 -8.65 -4.27 -6.80
C SER A 199 -9.20 -3.21 -7.77
N PRO A 200 -10.11 -3.62 -8.68
CA PRO A 200 -10.66 -2.68 -9.65
C PRO A 200 -11.32 -1.52 -8.93
N SER A 201 -11.03 -0.32 -9.38
CA SER A 201 -11.73 0.85 -8.87
C SER A 201 -13.21 0.71 -9.19
N PRO A 202 -14.12 1.35 -8.43
CA PRO A 202 -15.54 1.36 -8.79
C PRO A 202 -15.83 1.77 -10.24
N ARG A 203 -14.88 2.46 -10.91
CA ARG A 203 -14.96 2.79 -12.34
C ARG A 203 -14.77 1.58 -13.25
N ASP A 204 -14.03 0.58 -12.84
CA ASP A 204 -13.74 -0.62 -13.64
C ASP A 204 -14.87 -1.64 -13.55
N LEU A 205 -15.70 -1.57 -12.50
CA LEU A 205 -16.87 -2.42 -12.31
C LEU A 205 -18.10 -1.97 -13.14
N TYR A 206 -18.06 -0.80 -13.75
CA TYR A 206 -19.15 -0.21 -14.54
C TYR A 206 -18.77 0.00 -16.02
N ARG A 207 -17.70 -0.61 -16.48
CA ARG A 207 -17.38 -0.80 -17.89
C ARG A 207 -17.83 -2.18 -18.35
#